data_5ce17f9c583c5c684ff511044ae95807
#
_entry.id   5ce17f9c583c5c684ff511044ae95807
#
_cell.length_a   1.000
_cell.length_b   1.000
_cell.length_c   1.000
_cell.angle_alpha   90.00
_cell.angle_beta   90.00
_cell.angle_gamma   90.00
#
_symmetry.space_group_name_H-M   'P 1'
#
loop_
_entity.id
_entity.type
_entity.pdbx_description
1 polymer ?
#
loop_
_entity_poly.entity_id
_entity_poly.type
_entity_poly.pdbx_seq_one_letter_code
_entity_poly.pdbx_strand_id
1 'polypeptide(L)'
;NCIYTGNYESITDLSLAIEEGCYLNLDDETSFDRLAQENLPTRISFRLNPGFGKGTFSQITTAGENAKFGIPVEKIIGAYRKAKNAGIQKFGIQCMTGSGVLTESYFPKLLTAILKTTNKIEEELKIQFDFISMGGGLGIPYSDDEKELNLDTVFFELSKVFYNQYNKNDSA
;
A
#
# COMPACT_ATOMS: atom_id res chain seq x y z
N ASN A 1 10.37 10.52 -9.52
CA ASN A 1 9.85 10.03 -8.23
C ASN A 1 10.13 8.52 -8.15
N CYS A 2 10.81 8.09 -7.07
CA CYS A 2 11.12 6.70 -6.79
C CYS A 2 10.46 6.30 -5.47
N ILE A 3 9.94 5.08 -5.38
CA ILE A 3 9.49 4.48 -4.12
C ILE A 3 10.46 3.33 -3.83
N TYR A 4 11.16 3.43 -2.70
CA TYR A 4 11.99 2.36 -2.20
C TYR A 4 11.15 1.49 -1.26
N THR A 5 11.02 0.22 -1.59
CA THR A 5 10.24 -0.74 -0.82
C THR A 5 11.04 -2.03 -0.65
N GLY A 6 11.28 -2.40 0.57
CA GLY A 6 11.99 -3.61 0.93
C GLY A 6 11.51 -4.14 2.26
N ASN A 7 11.84 -5.40 2.52
CA ASN A 7 11.50 -6.07 3.76
C ASN A 7 12.80 -6.34 4.52
N TYR A 8 12.85 -5.98 5.79
CA TYR A 8 14.03 -6.21 6.65
C TYR A 8 15.30 -5.43 6.24
N GLU A 9 15.11 -4.21 5.75
CA GLU A 9 16.20 -3.35 5.30
C GLU A 9 17.12 -2.92 6.44
N SER A 10 18.40 -2.74 6.12
CA SER A 10 19.32 -2.11 7.05
C SER A 10 19.04 -0.61 7.20
N ILE A 11 19.42 -0.03 8.32
CA ILE A 11 19.28 1.44 8.50
C ILE A 11 20.12 2.21 7.48
N THR A 12 21.25 1.64 7.05
CA THR A 12 22.13 2.22 6.04
C THR A 12 21.43 2.29 4.68
N ASP A 13 20.75 1.23 4.26
CA ASP A 13 20.02 1.21 2.98
C ASP A 13 18.85 2.19 3.00
N LEU A 14 18.12 2.27 4.13
CA LEU A 14 17.04 3.23 4.30
C LEU A 14 17.54 4.68 4.28
N SER A 15 18.69 4.96 4.91
CA SER A 15 19.31 6.29 4.90
C SER A 15 19.76 6.69 3.50
N LEU A 16 20.38 5.78 2.76
CA LEU A 16 20.76 6.01 1.37
C LEU A 16 19.54 6.31 0.48
N ALA A 17 18.44 5.57 0.66
CA ALA A 17 17.22 5.83 -0.09
C ALA A 17 16.60 7.22 0.23
N ILE A 18 16.76 7.71 1.47
CA ILE A 18 16.37 9.08 1.86
C ILE A 18 17.24 10.10 1.14
N GLU A 19 18.56 9.91 1.14
CA GLU A 19 19.53 10.80 0.49
C GLU A 19 19.28 10.90 -1.02
N GLU A 20 18.92 9.77 -1.66
CA GLU A 20 18.53 9.70 -3.08
C GLU A 20 17.12 10.27 -3.36
N GLY A 21 16.44 10.79 -2.34
CA GLY A 21 15.14 11.43 -2.48
C GLY A 21 13.98 10.48 -2.78
N CYS A 22 14.09 9.21 -2.42
CA CYS A 22 13.01 8.24 -2.56
C CYS A 22 11.90 8.46 -1.52
N TYR A 23 10.67 8.03 -1.86
CA TYR A 23 9.69 7.68 -0.86
C TYR A 23 10.07 6.35 -0.24
N LEU A 24 10.19 6.32 1.08
CA LEU A 24 10.31 5.04 1.78
C LEU A 24 8.94 4.43 1.96
N ASN A 25 8.80 3.16 1.58
CA ASN A 25 7.64 2.35 1.91
C ASN A 25 8.04 1.28 2.90
N LEU A 26 7.72 1.48 4.16
CA LEU A 26 8.11 0.59 5.24
C LEU A 26 7.09 -0.53 5.45
N ASP A 27 7.61 -1.73 5.65
CA ASP A 27 6.81 -2.95 5.82
C ASP A 27 6.27 -3.11 7.25
N ASP A 28 6.89 -2.42 8.22
CA ASP A 28 6.56 -2.51 9.65
C ASP A 28 6.85 -1.21 10.42
N GLU A 29 6.30 -1.12 11.64
CA GLU A 29 6.48 0.04 12.52
C GLU A 29 7.88 0.13 13.13
N THR A 30 8.57 -1.01 13.32
CA THR A 30 9.88 -1.02 14.01
C THR A 30 10.97 -0.43 13.11
N SER A 31 10.83 -0.56 11.80
CA SER A 31 11.68 0.11 10.82
C SER A 31 11.55 1.63 10.92
N PHE A 32 10.34 2.15 11.14
CA PHE A 32 10.13 3.57 11.40
C PHE A 32 10.76 4.00 12.73
N ASP A 33 10.58 3.23 13.79
CA ASP A 33 11.14 3.56 15.11
C ASP A 33 12.69 3.63 15.08
N ARG A 34 13.34 2.79 14.26
CA ARG A 34 14.80 2.86 14.02
C ARG A 34 15.20 4.11 13.24
N LEU A 35 14.49 4.41 12.14
CA LEU A 35 14.74 5.60 11.33
C LEU A 35 14.60 6.89 12.12
N ALA A 36 13.60 6.98 12.97
CA ALA A 36 13.34 8.18 13.78
C ALA A 36 14.49 8.53 14.74
N GLN A 37 15.39 7.58 15.03
CA GLN A 37 16.57 7.79 15.87
C GLN A 37 17.79 8.27 15.09
N GLU A 38 17.83 8.03 13.79
CA GLU A 38 19.00 8.26 12.94
C GLU A 38 18.78 9.38 11.92
N ASN A 39 17.85 9.17 11.00
CA ASN A 39 17.61 10.07 9.88
C ASN A 39 16.14 10.06 9.48
N LEU A 40 15.38 11.05 9.92
CA LEU A 40 13.94 11.12 9.66
C LEU A 40 13.65 11.66 8.25
N PRO A 41 12.93 10.91 7.38
CA PRO A 41 12.56 11.39 6.06
C PRO A 41 11.48 12.48 6.15
N THR A 42 11.36 13.33 5.13
CA THR A 42 10.25 14.30 5.02
C THR A 42 8.95 13.68 4.51
N ARG A 43 9.05 12.48 3.92
CA ARG A 43 7.95 11.74 3.27
C ARG A 43 8.08 10.25 3.53
N ILE A 44 6.94 9.60 3.79
CA ILE A 44 6.91 8.17 4.11
C ILE A 44 5.64 7.49 3.60
N SER A 45 5.74 6.22 3.31
CA SER A 45 4.66 5.31 3.03
C SER A 45 4.77 4.09 3.95
N PHE A 46 3.63 3.51 4.31
CA PHE A 46 3.61 2.21 4.96
C PHE A 46 2.88 1.20 4.09
N ARG A 47 3.37 -0.03 4.12
CA ARG A 47 2.71 -1.14 3.46
C ARG A 47 1.53 -1.61 4.29
N LEU A 48 0.35 -1.48 3.71
CA LEU A 48 -0.90 -1.97 4.31
C LEU A 48 -1.05 -3.47 4.05
N ASN A 49 -1.33 -4.24 5.10
CA ASN A 49 -1.93 -5.57 4.98
C ASN A 49 -3.45 -5.44 5.18
N PRO A 50 -4.26 -5.58 4.11
CA PRO A 50 -5.71 -5.37 4.18
C PRO A 50 -6.47 -6.58 4.80
N GLY A 51 -5.76 -7.59 5.31
CA GLY A 51 -6.34 -8.80 5.89
C GLY A 51 -6.77 -9.86 4.88
N PHE A 52 -6.59 -9.62 3.59
CA PHE A 52 -6.82 -10.60 2.53
C PHE A 52 -5.78 -10.48 1.42
N GLY A 53 -5.56 -11.57 0.72
CA GLY A 53 -4.65 -11.64 -0.42
C GLY A 53 -5.04 -12.78 -1.35
N LYS A 54 -4.46 -12.82 -2.55
CA LYS A 54 -4.65 -13.87 -3.53
C LYS A 54 -3.34 -14.13 -4.28
N GLY A 55 -3.03 -15.38 -4.52
CA GLY A 55 -1.91 -15.80 -5.34
C GLY A 55 -2.20 -17.15 -5.97
N THR A 56 -1.52 -17.50 -7.06
CA THR A 56 -1.64 -18.79 -7.74
C THR A 56 -1.29 -19.95 -6.80
N PHE A 57 -0.39 -19.71 -5.84
CA PHE A 57 -0.06 -20.63 -4.76
C PHE A 57 -0.20 -19.95 -3.41
N SER A 58 -0.60 -20.71 -2.38
CA SER A 58 -0.74 -20.20 -1.02
C SER A 58 0.55 -19.58 -0.46
N GLN A 59 1.71 -20.10 -0.89
CA GLN A 59 3.03 -19.61 -0.46
C GLN A 59 3.41 -18.24 -1.00
N ILE A 60 2.76 -17.78 -2.10
CA ILE A 60 3.00 -16.46 -2.70
C ILE A 60 1.90 -15.44 -2.38
N THR A 61 0.97 -15.78 -1.50
CA THR A 61 0.02 -14.82 -0.93
C THR A 61 0.76 -13.93 0.06
N THR A 62 0.91 -12.64 -0.29
CA THR A 62 1.75 -11.69 0.46
C THR A 62 0.97 -10.78 1.40
N ALA A 63 -0.35 -11.00 1.53
CA ALA A 63 -1.22 -10.32 2.47
C ALA A 63 -2.32 -11.28 2.95
N GLY A 64 -2.88 -11.02 4.14
CA GLY A 64 -3.91 -11.84 4.77
C GLY A 64 -3.63 -12.00 6.26
N GLU A 65 -4.53 -12.68 6.97
CA GLU A 65 -4.48 -12.81 8.42
C GLU A 65 -3.15 -13.40 8.95
N ASN A 66 -2.55 -14.33 8.19
CA ASN A 66 -1.30 -15.01 8.55
C ASN A 66 -0.09 -14.53 7.73
N ALA A 67 -0.23 -13.47 6.95
CA ALA A 67 0.89 -12.96 6.17
C ALA A 67 1.83 -12.12 7.05
N LYS A 68 3.14 -12.33 6.88
CA LYS A 68 4.17 -11.67 7.67
C LYS A 68 4.54 -10.27 7.18
N PHE A 69 3.98 -9.83 6.06
CA PHE A 69 4.32 -8.55 5.43
C PHE A 69 3.20 -7.52 5.57
N GLY A 70 3.62 -6.27 5.80
CA GLY A 70 2.73 -5.14 5.89
C GLY A 70 2.07 -4.98 7.27
N ILE A 71 1.65 -3.76 7.56
CA ILE A 71 1.01 -3.39 8.82
C ILE A 71 -0.50 -3.70 8.72
N PRO A 72 -1.07 -4.47 9.64
CA PRO A 72 -2.50 -4.76 9.67
C PRO A 72 -3.37 -3.50 9.79
N VAL A 73 -4.59 -3.56 9.22
CA VAL A 73 -5.55 -2.43 9.19
C VAL A 73 -5.78 -1.81 10.57
N GLU A 74 -5.84 -2.62 11.62
CA GLU A 74 -6.07 -2.17 12.99
C GLU A 74 -4.88 -1.44 13.62
N LYS A 75 -3.68 -1.61 13.08
CA LYS A 75 -2.43 -0.99 13.60
C LYS A 75 -1.93 0.18 12.76
N ILE A 76 -2.28 0.22 11.47
CA ILE A 76 -1.67 1.16 10.52
C ILE A 76 -1.93 2.64 10.88
N ILE A 77 -3.06 2.97 11.49
CA ILE A 77 -3.35 4.32 11.99
C ILE A 77 -2.31 4.74 13.04
N GLY A 78 -1.90 3.81 13.90
CA GLY A 78 -0.84 4.03 14.88
C GLY A 78 0.49 4.40 14.23
N ALA A 79 0.88 3.71 13.16
CA ALA A 79 2.09 3.99 12.41
C ALA A 79 2.08 5.41 11.80
N TYR A 80 0.98 5.78 11.13
CA TYR A 80 0.84 7.15 10.58
C TYR A 80 0.78 8.22 11.67
N ARG A 81 0.18 7.94 12.83
CA ARG A 81 0.18 8.87 13.98
C ARG A 81 1.60 9.09 14.50
N LYS A 82 2.39 8.04 14.64
CA LYS A 82 3.82 8.15 15.02
C LYS A 82 4.58 9.01 14.01
N ALA A 83 4.43 8.73 12.71
CA ALA A 83 5.11 9.47 11.66
C ALA A 83 4.72 10.96 11.66
N LYS A 84 3.43 11.28 11.78
CA LYS A 84 2.94 12.67 11.89
C LYS A 84 3.54 13.38 13.10
N ASN A 85 3.52 12.74 14.28
CA ASN A 85 4.05 13.33 15.51
C ASN A 85 5.57 13.53 15.46
N ALA A 86 6.29 12.74 14.68
CA ALA A 86 7.71 12.90 14.42
C ALA A 86 8.03 14.04 13.42
N GLY A 87 7.02 14.64 12.78
CA GLY A 87 7.18 15.77 11.86
C GLY A 87 7.16 15.41 10.38
N ILE A 88 6.81 14.18 10.01
CA ILE A 88 6.60 13.81 8.60
C ILE A 88 5.45 14.65 8.01
N GLN A 89 5.65 15.15 6.79
CA GLN A 89 4.73 16.06 6.13
C GLN A 89 4.00 15.44 4.92
N LYS A 90 4.60 14.43 4.29
CA LYS A 90 4.08 13.80 3.09
C LYS A 90 3.90 12.30 3.30
N PHE A 91 2.71 11.82 2.93
CA PHE A 91 2.31 10.45 3.21
C PHE A 91 1.89 9.74 1.91
N GLY A 92 2.31 8.50 1.77
CA GLY A 92 1.79 7.57 0.78
C GLY A 92 1.28 6.32 1.47
N ILE A 93 0.57 5.47 0.74
CA ILE A 93 0.20 4.12 1.18
C ILE A 93 0.41 3.14 0.04
N GLN A 94 0.93 1.98 0.38
CA GLN A 94 1.18 0.91 -0.58
C GLN A 94 0.58 -0.39 -0.07
N CYS A 95 0.14 -1.24 -0.99
CA CYS A 95 -0.35 -2.58 -0.69
C CYS A 95 0.25 -3.55 -1.70
N MET A 96 0.54 -4.76 -1.26
CA MET A 96 0.93 -5.87 -2.15
C MET A 96 0.30 -7.14 -1.64
N THR A 97 -0.76 -7.60 -2.30
CA THR A 97 -1.66 -8.63 -1.77
C THR A 97 -1.58 -9.96 -2.50
N GLY A 98 -0.83 -10.03 -3.58
CA GLY A 98 -0.68 -11.27 -4.34
C GLY A 98 0.07 -11.09 -5.64
N SER A 99 0.26 -12.19 -6.35
CA SER A 99 0.91 -12.24 -7.66
C SER A 99 0.16 -13.24 -8.56
N GLY A 100 0.18 -12.98 -9.87
CA GLY A 100 -0.46 -13.87 -10.84
C GLY A 100 -2.00 -13.89 -10.75
N VAL A 101 -2.64 -12.79 -10.36
CA VAL A 101 -4.10 -12.73 -10.20
C VAL A 101 -4.77 -12.53 -11.54
N LEU A 102 -5.59 -13.51 -11.97
CA LEU A 102 -6.38 -13.50 -13.21
C LEU A 102 -7.87 -13.14 -12.97
N THR A 103 -8.24 -12.75 -11.76
CA THR A 103 -9.63 -12.42 -11.41
C THR A 103 -9.85 -10.92 -11.47
N GLU A 104 -10.55 -10.42 -12.46
CA GLU A 104 -10.80 -8.98 -12.70
C GLU A 104 -11.41 -8.27 -11.47
N SER A 105 -12.41 -8.87 -10.83
CA SER A 105 -13.12 -8.31 -9.68
C SER A 105 -12.27 -8.19 -8.40
N TYR A 106 -11.09 -8.78 -8.39
CA TYR A 106 -10.17 -8.70 -7.26
C TYR A 106 -9.62 -7.28 -7.06
N PHE A 107 -9.22 -6.62 -8.14
CA PHE A 107 -8.55 -5.32 -8.08
C PHE A 107 -9.47 -4.18 -7.59
N PRO A 108 -10.72 -4.03 -8.08
CA PRO A 108 -11.67 -3.06 -7.53
C PRO A 108 -11.98 -3.30 -6.04
N LYS A 109 -12.08 -4.58 -5.62
CA LYS A 109 -12.25 -4.94 -4.22
C LYS A 109 -11.05 -4.51 -3.37
N LEU A 110 -9.83 -4.74 -3.87
CA LEU A 110 -8.60 -4.30 -3.20
C LEU A 110 -8.56 -2.78 -3.06
N LEU A 111 -8.80 -2.04 -4.15
CA LEU A 111 -8.83 -0.58 -4.12
C LEU A 111 -9.86 -0.06 -3.12
N THR A 112 -11.06 -0.63 -3.10
CA THR A 112 -12.11 -0.26 -2.13
C THR A 112 -11.62 -0.40 -0.68
N ALA A 113 -10.92 -1.49 -0.37
CA ALA A 113 -10.39 -1.71 0.99
C ALA A 113 -9.28 -0.70 1.35
N ILE A 114 -8.40 -0.37 0.39
CA ILE A 114 -7.36 0.64 0.58
C ILE A 114 -8.01 2.01 0.83
N LEU A 115 -8.94 2.43 -0.02
CA LEU A 115 -9.62 3.73 0.09
C LEU A 115 -10.41 3.86 1.40
N LYS A 116 -11.06 2.80 1.86
CA LYS A 116 -11.71 2.80 3.17
C LYS A 116 -10.71 3.03 4.31
N THR A 117 -9.52 2.46 4.19
CA THR A 117 -8.46 2.61 5.20
C THR A 117 -7.85 4.00 5.15
N THR A 118 -7.54 4.52 3.94
CA THR A 118 -6.99 5.89 3.78
C THR A 118 -7.93 6.94 4.31
N ASN A 119 -9.22 6.88 3.98
CA ASN A 119 -10.22 7.83 4.48
C ASN A 119 -10.26 7.86 6.02
N LYS A 120 -10.26 6.69 6.66
CA LYS A 120 -10.24 6.63 8.11
C LYS A 120 -8.98 7.28 8.70
N ILE A 121 -7.82 7.08 8.08
CA ILE A 121 -6.55 7.70 8.51
C ILE A 121 -6.61 9.22 8.29
N GLU A 122 -7.07 9.68 7.13
CA GLU A 122 -7.19 11.11 6.80
C GLU A 122 -8.16 11.83 7.75
N GLU A 123 -9.31 11.22 8.03
CA GLU A 123 -10.31 11.78 8.95
C GLU A 123 -9.78 11.86 10.38
N GLU A 124 -9.12 10.80 10.88
CA GLU A 124 -8.66 10.74 12.26
C GLU A 124 -7.39 11.58 12.49
N LEU A 125 -6.46 11.54 11.56
CA LEU A 125 -5.16 12.19 11.72
C LEU A 125 -5.06 13.56 11.03
N LYS A 126 -6.04 13.97 10.23
CA LYS A 126 -6.00 15.21 9.44
C LYS A 126 -4.74 15.32 8.58
N ILE A 127 -4.41 14.23 7.88
CA ILE A 127 -3.36 14.16 6.88
C ILE A 127 -3.99 13.88 5.51
N GLN A 128 -3.21 14.03 4.44
CA GLN A 128 -3.61 13.65 3.09
C GLN A 128 -2.55 12.73 2.49
N PHE A 129 -2.97 11.83 1.61
CA PHE A 129 -2.06 10.94 0.89
C PHE A 129 -1.68 11.53 -0.46
N ASP A 130 -0.38 11.65 -0.71
CA ASP A 130 0.16 12.08 -2.01
C ASP A 130 -0.03 11.00 -3.08
N PHE A 131 -0.06 9.73 -2.69
CA PHE A 131 -0.29 8.60 -3.58
C PHE A 131 -0.87 7.38 -2.86
N ILE A 132 -1.55 6.55 -3.65
CA ILE A 132 -2.02 5.22 -3.28
C ILE A 132 -1.44 4.24 -4.30
N SER A 133 -0.70 3.24 -3.83
CA SER A 133 -0.14 2.18 -4.67
C SER A 133 -0.77 0.83 -4.33
N MET A 134 -1.33 0.17 -5.32
CA MET A 134 -1.90 -1.18 -5.19
C MET A 134 -0.85 -2.28 -5.32
N GLY A 135 0.41 -1.94 -5.59
CA GLY A 135 1.55 -2.85 -5.69
C GLY A 135 1.67 -3.59 -7.01
N GLY A 136 0.58 -4.03 -7.60
CA GLY A 136 0.58 -4.82 -8.82
C GLY A 136 -0.09 -6.18 -8.64
N GLY A 137 0.55 -7.24 -9.14
CA GLY A 137 0.03 -8.61 -9.02
C GLY A 137 -0.91 -9.04 -10.16
N LEU A 138 -1.04 -8.22 -11.21
CA LEU A 138 -1.76 -8.60 -12.44
C LEU A 138 -1.13 -9.86 -13.04
N GLY A 139 -1.96 -10.86 -13.29
CA GLY A 139 -1.54 -12.15 -13.84
C GLY A 139 -1.53 -12.20 -15.35
N ILE A 140 -0.77 -13.14 -15.85
CA ILE A 140 -0.84 -13.63 -17.23
C ILE A 140 -1.15 -15.13 -17.20
N PRO A 141 -1.87 -15.68 -18.19
CA PRO A 141 -2.08 -17.13 -18.29
C PRO A 141 -0.74 -17.88 -18.42
N TYR A 142 -0.61 -19.00 -17.72
CA TYR A 142 0.50 -19.92 -17.87
C TYR A 142 0.10 -21.23 -18.58
N SER A 143 -1.21 -21.42 -18.84
CA SER A 143 -1.75 -22.56 -19.55
C SER A 143 -2.94 -22.14 -20.44
N ASP A 144 -3.24 -22.93 -21.47
CA ASP A 144 -4.27 -22.62 -22.47
C ASP A 144 -5.71 -22.65 -21.91
N ASP A 145 -5.91 -23.23 -20.75
CA ASP A 145 -7.19 -23.29 -20.04
C ASP A 145 -7.42 -22.08 -19.09
N GLU A 146 -6.39 -21.28 -18.85
CA GLU A 146 -6.53 -20.05 -18.07
C GLU A 146 -7.02 -18.89 -18.96
N LYS A 147 -8.01 -18.15 -18.45
CA LYS A 147 -8.53 -16.96 -19.15
C LYS A 147 -7.61 -15.77 -18.89
N GLU A 148 -7.23 -15.08 -19.95
CA GLU A 148 -6.49 -13.84 -19.89
C GLU A 148 -7.25 -12.75 -19.12
N LEU A 149 -6.53 -11.97 -18.31
CA LEU A 149 -7.07 -10.85 -17.57
C LEU A 149 -7.40 -9.69 -18.55
N ASN A 150 -8.66 -9.25 -18.57
CA ASN A 150 -9.06 -8.09 -19.36
C ASN A 150 -8.67 -6.80 -18.62
N LEU A 151 -7.54 -6.20 -19.02
CA LEU A 151 -7.01 -5.00 -18.40
C LEU A 151 -7.93 -3.78 -18.56
N ASP A 152 -8.59 -3.64 -19.70
CA ASP A 152 -9.53 -2.52 -19.92
C ASP A 152 -10.69 -2.58 -18.94
N THR A 153 -11.25 -3.77 -18.73
CA THR A 153 -12.29 -4.00 -17.70
C THR A 153 -11.77 -3.68 -16.29
N VAL A 154 -10.56 -4.15 -15.95
CA VAL A 154 -9.98 -3.90 -14.65
C VAL A 154 -9.80 -2.40 -14.41
N PHE A 155 -9.17 -1.68 -15.33
CA PHE A 155 -8.92 -0.25 -15.19
C PHE A 155 -10.18 0.59 -15.21
N PHE A 156 -11.18 0.20 -15.99
CA PHE A 156 -12.49 0.84 -15.98
C PHE A 156 -13.19 0.73 -14.63
N GLU A 157 -13.22 -0.45 -14.04
CA GLU A 157 -13.82 -0.67 -12.72
C GLU A 157 -13.00 0.00 -11.58
N LEU A 158 -11.67 0.02 -11.68
CA LEU A 158 -10.82 0.78 -10.75
C LEU A 158 -11.13 2.27 -10.81
N SER A 159 -11.27 2.83 -12.01
CA SER A 159 -11.62 4.25 -12.19
C SER A 159 -12.96 4.59 -11.56
N LYS A 160 -13.97 3.75 -11.72
CA LYS A 160 -15.28 3.94 -11.07
C LYS A 160 -15.15 3.97 -9.55
N VAL A 161 -14.43 2.99 -8.97
CA VAL A 161 -14.24 2.93 -7.50
C VAL A 161 -13.55 4.19 -7.01
N PHE A 162 -12.48 4.62 -7.70
CA PHE A 162 -11.71 5.80 -7.32
C PHE A 162 -12.55 7.09 -7.39
N TYR A 163 -13.15 7.38 -8.52
CA TYR A 163 -13.92 8.60 -8.71
C TYR A 163 -15.20 8.64 -7.86
N ASN A 164 -15.87 7.52 -7.64
CA ASN A 164 -17.02 7.47 -6.73
C ASN A 164 -16.66 7.83 -5.30
N GLN A 165 -15.43 7.57 -4.89
CA GLN A 165 -14.95 7.91 -3.55
C GLN A 165 -14.60 9.39 -3.43
N TYR A 166 -13.88 9.95 -4.41
CA TYR A 166 -13.44 11.35 -4.37
C TYR A 166 -14.55 12.33 -4.71
N ASN A 167 -15.47 12.03 -5.63
CA ASN A 167 -16.61 12.90 -5.94
C ASN A 167 -17.60 13.03 -4.78
N LYS A 168 -17.61 12.13 -3.81
CA LYS A 168 -18.41 12.29 -2.59
C LYS A 168 -17.82 13.35 -1.64
N ASN A 169 -16.53 13.58 -1.71
CA ASN A 169 -15.84 14.55 -0.84
C ASN A 169 -15.94 15.98 -1.39
N ASP A 170 -16.18 16.17 -2.70
CA ASP A 170 -16.38 17.50 -3.31
C ASP A 170 -17.82 18.04 -3.15
N SER A 171 -18.72 17.26 -2.56
CA SER A 171 -20.15 17.61 -2.42
C SER A 171 -20.55 17.93 -0.97
N ALA A 172 -19.60 18.06 -0.07
CA ALA A 172 -19.74 18.43 1.34
C ALA A 172 -18.97 19.72 1.63
#